data_787528a65f9ae61e37c93be17218a44b
#
_entry.id   787528a65f9ae61e37c93be17218a44b
#
_cell.length_a   1.000
_cell.length_b   1.000
_cell.length_c   1.000
_cell.angle_alpha   90.00
_cell.angle_beta   90.00
_cell.angle_gamma   90.00
#
_symmetry.space_group_name_H-M   'P 1'
#
loop_
_entity.id
_entity.type
_entity.pdbx_description
1 polymer ?
#
loop_
_entity_poly.entity_id
_entity_poly.type
_entity_poly.pdbx_seq_one_letter_code
_entity_poly.pdbx_strand_id
1 'polypeptide(L)'
;LNPTIPVYSGNDAFGGYNEAVDANGVPVTGALANAVGRLNQYKSTSDVYRVIGNVDVDWNIRWVKGLRLHATGGYDWSKGEGHVVVPKEAFSFYTTGGRDYIYGPQKNYNRLLTLYANYNRDFDAIDSNIDATFGYDYQYWKYATPFYAELNTEGVQQSTTAATDQRHSLISYYGRLNYTLMKRYLLTATVRRDGSSRFAKDNRWGTFPSVALAWRVSQENFFEPLRGIVNDFKLRASYGVTGQQDGIGNYGYIPVY
;
A
#
# COMPACT_ATOMS: atom_id res chain seq x y z
N LEU A 1 27.57 18.95 13.04
CA LEU A 1 28.60 19.76 12.37
C LEU A 1 28.93 20.97 13.21
N ASN A 2 30.22 21.22 13.43
CA ASN A 2 30.66 22.41 14.14
C ASN A 2 30.50 23.63 13.21
N PRO A 3 29.68 24.63 13.53
CA PRO A 3 29.41 25.77 12.65
C PRO A 3 30.62 26.72 12.48
N THR A 4 31.69 26.52 13.27
CA THR A 4 32.90 27.33 13.20
C THR A 4 33.92 26.78 12.18
N ILE A 5 33.73 25.57 11.68
CA ILE A 5 34.62 24.96 10.67
C ILE A 5 34.17 25.39 9.27
N PRO A 6 35.06 25.94 8.44
CA PRO A 6 34.72 26.30 7.05
C PRO A 6 34.24 25.10 6.25
N VAL A 7 33.28 25.31 5.34
CA VAL A 7 32.77 24.26 4.45
C VAL A 7 33.88 23.74 3.51
N TYR A 8 34.73 24.64 3.03
CA TYR A 8 35.80 24.34 2.08
C TYR A 8 37.16 24.33 2.78
N SER A 9 37.99 23.37 2.41
CA SER A 9 39.33 23.18 2.99
C SER A 9 40.42 24.04 2.36
N GLY A 10 40.19 24.50 1.13
CA GLY A 10 41.21 25.17 0.30
C GLY A 10 42.21 24.20 -0.36
N ASN A 11 41.99 22.87 -0.27
CA ASN A 11 42.74 21.84 -0.99
C ASN A 11 41.77 20.85 -1.66
N ASP A 12 42.25 20.06 -2.60
CA ASP A 12 41.45 19.17 -3.44
C ASP A 12 41.24 17.75 -2.87
N ALA A 13 41.77 17.47 -1.68
CA ALA A 13 41.82 16.10 -1.12
C ALA A 13 40.47 15.39 -1.05
N PHE A 14 39.39 16.10 -0.72
CA PHE A 14 38.04 15.56 -0.67
C PHE A 14 37.07 16.35 -1.58
N GLY A 15 37.56 16.70 -2.79
CA GLY A 15 36.82 17.56 -3.70
C GLY A 15 36.70 19.00 -3.20
N GLY A 16 37.66 19.46 -2.40
CA GLY A 16 37.72 20.83 -1.87
C GLY A 16 36.96 21.03 -0.55
N TYR A 17 36.32 20.01 0.00
CA TYR A 17 35.55 20.10 1.23
C TYR A 17 36.39 19.86 2.49
N ASN A 18 36.05 20.55 3.56
CA ASN A 18 36.70 20.36 4.87
C ASN A 18 36.12 19.13 5.56
N GLU A 19 36.97 18.14 5.79
CA GLU A 19 36.61 16.84 6.33
C GLU A 19 37.46 16.48 7.55
N ALA A 20 36.98 15.61 8.41
CA ALA A 20 37.70 15.14 9.60
C ALA A 20 38.68 14.04 9.20
N VAL A 21 39.99 14.34 9.23
CA VAL A 21 41.07 13.41 8.90
C VAL A 21 42.01 13.22 10.06
N ASP A 22 42.71 12.09 10.08
CA ASP A 22 43.80 11.82 11.00
C ASP A 22 45.10 12.54 10.58
N ALA A 23 46.19 12.31 11.31
CA ALA A 23 47.51 12.91 11.01
C ALA A 23 48.10 12.48 9.66
N ASN A 24 47.59 11.40 9.06
CA ASN A 24 48.00 10.89 7.76
C ASN A 24 47.10 11.35 6.62
N GLY A 25 46.09 12.17 6.91
CA GLY A 25 45.10 12.65 5.92
C GLY A 25 44.01 11.61 5.57
N VAL A 26 43.87 10.55 6.36
CA VAL A 26 42.87 9.51 6.15
C VAL A 26 41.59 9.86 6.91
N PRO A 27 40.39 9.61 6.34
CA PRO A 27 39.12 9.84 7.03
C PRO A 27 39.04 9.19 8.41
N VAL A 28 38.66 9.97 9.44
CA VAL A 28 38.44 9.45 10.80
C VAL A 28 37.20 8.57 10.81
N THR A 29 37.36 7.32 11.23
CA THR A 29 36.25 6.37 11.33
C THR A 29 35.15 6.89 12.26
N GLY A 30 33.92 6.93 11.77
CA GLY A 30 32.76 7.41 12.53
C GLY A 30 32.56 8.91 12.55
N ALA A 31 33.47 9.70 11.96
CA ALA A 31 33.26 11.13 11.78
C ALA A 31 32.15 11.40 10.77
N LEU A 32 31.40 12.49 11.01
CA LEU A 32 30.35 12.94 10.08
C LEU A 32 30.99 13.66 8.89
N ALA A 33 30.65 13.24 7.69
CA ALA A 33 31.04 13.91 6.47
C ALA A 33 30.47 15.35 6.42
N ASN A 34 31.19 16.23 5.71
CA ASN A 34 30.70 17.55 5.38
C ASN A 34 29.37 17.47 4.64
N ALA A 35 28.32 18.11 5.18
CA ALA A 35 26.97 18.03 4.63
C ALA A 35 26.87 18.56 3.19
N VAL A 36 27.59 19.65 2.89
CA VAL A 36 27.59 20.25 1.54
C VAL A 36 28.38 19.36 0.59
N GLY A 37 29.53 18.82 1.03
CA GLY A 37 30.31 17.84 0.29
C GLY A 37 29.48 16.62 -0.07
N ARG A 38 28.78 16.03 0.90
CA ARG A 38 27.91 14.87 0.69
C ARG A 38 26.78 15.16 -0.29
N LEU A 39 26.10 16.32 -0.18
CA LEU A 39 25.03 16.70 -1.09
C LEU A 39 25.49 16.89 -2.54
N ASN A 40 26.68 17.42 -2.73
CA ASN A 40 27.20 17.70 -4.07
C ASN A 40 27.88 16.47 -4.72
N GLN A 41 28.50 15.61 -3.92
CA GLN A 41 29.24 14.45 -4.41
C GLN A 41 28.39 13.19 -4.55
N TYR A 42 27.33 13.01 -3.74
CA TYR A 42 26.44 11.87 -3.83
C TYR A 42 25.34 12.16 -4.84
N LYS A 43 25.45 11.55 -6.03
CA LYS A 43 24.44 11.65 -7.09
C LYS A 43 23.71 10.32 -7.20
N SER A 44 22.40 10.34 -6.99
CA SER A 44 21.53 9.21 -7.23
C SER A 44 20.38 9.67 -8.10
N THR A 45 20.32 9.15 -9.31
CA THR A 45 19.26 9.44 -10.27
C THR A 45 18.43 8.19 -10.49
N SER A 46 17.15 8.35 -10.78
CA SER A 46 16.29 7.23 -11.14
C SER A 46 15.24 7.66 -12.15
N ASP A 47 14.98 6.77 -13.12
CA ASP A 47 13.92 6.91 -14.08
C ASP A 47 12.85 5.87 -13.78
N VAL A 48 11.59 6.32 -13.67
CA VAL A 48 10.45 5.46 -13.37
C VAL A 48 9.39 5.66 -14.44
N TYR A 49 9.06 4.56 -15.11
CA TYR A 49 7.92 4.48 -16.02
C TYR A 49 6.77 3.79 -15.31
N ARG A 50 5.59 4.38 -15.34
CA ARG A 50 4.38 3.79 -14.74
C ARG A 50 3.19 3.92 -15.67
N VAL A 51 2.45 2.82 -15.78
CA VAL A 51 1.16 2.77 -16.46
C VAL A 51 0.13 2.30 -15.46
N ILE A 52 -0.89 3.11 -15.25
CA ILE A 52 -2.01 2.79 -14.37
C ILE A 52 -3.31 3.07 -15.11
N GLY A 53 -4.28 2.19 -14.98
CA GLY A 53 -5.59 2.35 -15.58
C GLY A 53 -6.60 1.35 -15.03
N ASN A 54 -7.86 1.70 -15.18
CA ASN A 54 -8.98 0.84 -14.86
C ASN A 54 -10.08 0.98 -15.91
N VAL A 55 -10.90 -0.05 -16.01
CA VAL A 55 -12.13 -0.07 -16.80
C VAL A 55 -13.25 -0.50 -15.86
N ASP A 56 -14.30 0.30 -15.82
CA ASP A 56 -15.49 0.07 -15.02
C ASP A 56 -16.69 -0.13 -15.95
N VAL A 57 -17.48 -1.15 -15.69
CA VAL A 57 -18.70 -1.46 -16.43
C VAL A 57 -19.86 -1.61 -15.46
N ASP A 58 -20.88 -0.79 -15.64
CA ASP A 58 -22.14 -0.88 -14.91
C ASP A 58 -23.26 -1.27 -15.88
N TRP A 59 -23.97 -2.34 -15.54
CA TRP A 59 -25.10 -2.81 -16.31
C TRP A 59 -26.36 -2.96 -15.48
N ASN A 60 -27.33 -2.06 -15.69
CA ASN A 60 -28.65 -2.14 -15.09
C ASN A 60 -29.51 -3.15 -15.86
N ILE A 61 -29.91 -4.23 -15.19
CA ILE A 61 -30.70 -5.30 -15.80
C ILE A 61 -32.15 -4.84 -15.95
N ARG A 62 -32.57 -4.57 -17.21
CA ARG A 62 -33.89 -3.97 -17.50
C ARG A 62 -35.08 -4.84 -17.09
N TRP A 63 -34.94 -6.17 -17.20
CA TRP A 63 -36.01 -7.12 -16.89
C TRP A 63 -36.08 -7.53 -15.40
N VAL A 64 -35.06 -7.18 -14.59
CA VAL A 64 -35.09 -7.35 -13.14
C VAL A 64 -34.93 -5.98 -12.47
N LYS A 65 -36.05 -5.37 -12.13
CA LYS A 65 -36.08 -4.02 -11.55
C LYS A 65 -35.27 -3.98 -10.25
N GLY A 66 -34.27 -3.10 -10.19
CA GLY A 66 -33.41 -2.90 -9.05
C GLY A 66 -32.11 -3.73 -9.09
N LEU A 67 -31.89 -4.59 -10.10
CA LEU A 67 -30.65 -5.36 -10.23
C LEU A 67 -29.63 -4.61 -11.12
N ARG A 68 -28.42 -4.42 -10.56
CA ARG A 68 -27.25 -3.87 -11.24
C ARG A 68 -26.09 -4.86 -11.13
N LEU A 69 -25.41 -5.10 -12.23
CA LEU A 69 -24.14 -5.80 -12.27
C LEU A 69 -23.03 -4.80 -12.48
N HIS A 70 -21.91 -5.02 -11.78
CA HIS A 70 -20.74 -4.18 -11.89
C HIS A 70 -19.48 -5.02 -12.08
N ALA A 71 -18.59 -4.55 -12.95
CA ALA A 71 -17.28 -5.13 -13.15
C ALA A 71 -16.23 -4.02 -13.25
N THR A 72 -15.16 -4.14 -12.45
CA THR A 72 -13.96 -3.29 -12.53
C THR A 72 -12.76 -4.16 -12.83
N GLY A 73 -12.00 -3.84 -13.88
CA GLY A 73 -10.68 -4.37 -14.15
C GLY A 73 -9.63 -3.29 -14.00
N GLY A 74 -8.63 -3.49 -13.12
CA GLY A 74 -7.57 -2.52 -12.85
C GLY A 74 -6.18 -3.11 -13.12
N TYR A 75 -5.27 -2.27 -13.61
CA TYR A 75 -3.89 -2.59 -13.87
C TYR A 75 -2.97 -1.44 -13.47
N ASP A 76 -1.90 -1.75 -12.75
CA ASP A 76 -0.85 -0.80 -12.38
C ASP A 76 0.49 -1.50 -12.57
N TRP A 77 1.27 -0.99 -13.48
CA TRP A 77 2.60 -1.47 -13.80
C TRP A 77 3.61 -0.34 -13.67
N SER A 78 4.75 -0.65 -13.06
CA SER A 78 5.88 0.26 -13.08
C SER A 78 7.21 -0.46 -13.27
N LYS A 79 8.15 0.24 -13.89
CA LYS A 79 9.54 -0.15 -14.07
C LYS A 79 10.41 1.03 -13.66
N GLY A 80 11.35 0.82 -12.74
CA GLY A 80 12.29 1.83 -12.29
C GLY A 80 13.72 1.35 -12.36
N GLU A 81 14.62 2.15 -12.93
CA GLU A 81 16.07 1.95 -12.95
C GLU A 81 16.75 3.16 -12.32
N GLY A 82 17.87 2.97 -11.67
CA GLY A 82 18.63 4.08 -11.11
C GLY A 82 20.12 3.89 -11.21
N HIS A 83 20.82 5.01 -11.14
CA HIS A 83 22.28 5.09 -11.20
C HIS A 83 22.80 5.87 -9.99
N VAL A 84 23.73 5.29 -9.26
CA VAL A 84 24.40 5.91 -8.12
C VAL A 84 25.84 6.19 -8.51
N VAL A 85 26.25 7.46 -8.44
CA VAL A 85 27.61 7.90 -8.72
C VAL A 85 28.10 8.72 -7.53
N VAL A 86 29.23 8.29 -6.96
CA VAL A 86 29.94 8.99 -5.91
C VAL A 86 31.42 8.95 -6.24
N PRO A 87 32.11 10.11 -6.41
CA PRO A 87 33.52 10.14 -6.76
C PRO A 87 34.36 9.52 -5.65
N LYS A 88 35.51 8.98 -6.02
CA LYS A 88 36.43 8.34 -5.07
C LYS A 88 36.99 9.28 -3.99
N GLU A 89 36.99 10.57 -4.25
CA GLU A 89 37.38 11.62 -3.31
C GLU A 89 36.31 11.91 -2.25
N ALA A 90 35.09 11.38 -2.39
CA ALA A 90 34.04 11.62 -1.41
C ALA A 90 34.37 10.97 -0.06
N PHE A 91 34.38 11.76 1.02
CA PHE A 91 34.79 11.33 2.37
C PHE A 91 34.12 10.03 2.83
N SER A 92 32.81 9.91 2.65
CA SER A 92 32.05 8.72 3.09
C SER A 92 32.40 7.44 2.34
N PHE A 93 33.05 7.53 1.17
CA PHE A 93 33.37 6.41 0.30
C PHE A 93 34.85 6.40 -0.12
N TYR A 94 35.66 7.20 0.52
CA TYR A 94 37.08 7.34 0.21
C TYR A 94 37.83 6.01 0.30
N THR A 95 37.65 5.24 1.36
CA THR A 95 38.27 3.95 1.60
C THR A 95 37.82 2.84 0.64
N THR A 96 36.65 2.99 0.03
CA THR A 96 36.05 2.02 -0.90
C THR A 96 36.24 2.41 -2.36
N GLY A 97 36.85 3.60 -2.64
CA GLY A 97 37.07 4.06 -4.00
C GLY A 97 35.84 4.63 -4.70
N GLY A 98 34.93 5.27 -3.93
CA GLY A 98 33.69 5.84 -4.45
C GLY A 98 32.62 4.81 -4.76
N ARG A 99 31.63 5.20 -5.59
CA ARG A 99 30.57 4.31 -6.11
C ARG A 99 30.21 4.68 -7.55
N ASP A 100 30.01 3.67 -8.40
CA ASP A 100 29.47 3.83 -9.75
C ASP A 100 28.76 2.54 -10.16
N TYR A 101 27.43 2.50 -9.95
CA TYR A 101 26.66 1.31 -10.28
C TYR A 101 25.21 1.64 -10.65
N ILE A 102 24.65 0.77 -11.47
CA ILE A 102 23.25 0.82 -11.88
C ILE A 102 22.47 -0.25 -11.09
N TYR A 103 21.29 0.12 -10.59
CA TYR A 103 20.37 -0.79 -9.94
C TYR A 103 19.03 -0.87 -10.66
N GLY A 104 18.40 -2.03 -10.58
CA GLY A 104 17.14 -2.29 -11.26
C GLY A 104 17.32 -3.15 -12.51
N PRO A 105 16.28 -3.24 -13.38
CA PRO A 105 14.98 -2.61 -13.23
C PRO A 105 14.12 -3.24 -12.12
N GLN A 106 13.67 -2.41 -11.20
CA GLN A 106 12.62 -2.80 -10.25
C GLN A 106 11.28 -2.80 -10.98
N LYS A 107 10.52 -3.88 -10.88
CA LYS A 107 9.25 -4.03 -11.59
C LYS A 107 8.12 -4.31 -10.60
N ASN A 108 7.04 -3.53 -10.70
CA ASN A 108 5.80 -3.77 -9.98
C ASN A 108 4.70 -4.10 -10.96
N TYR A 109 3.87 -5.09 -10.60
CA TYR A 109 2.68 -5.49 -11.35
C TYR A 109 1.54 -5.70 -10.37
N ASN A 110 0.53 -4.86 -10.43
CA ASN A 110 -0.67 -4.99 -9.63
C ASN A 110 -1.87 -5.17 -10.55
N ARG A 111 -2.75 -6.09 -10.20
CA ARG A 111 -3.99 -6.36 -10.93
C ARG A 111 -5.15 -6.43 -9.96
N LEU A 112 -6.25 -5.85 -10.38
CA LEU A 112 -7.52 -5.85 -9.66
C LEU A 112 -8.62 -6.36 -10.58
N LEU A 113 -9.47 -7.22 -10.07
CA LEU A 113 -10.75 -7.55 -10.67
C LEU A 113 -11.81 -7.53 -9.56
N THR A 114 -12.79 -6.68 -9.71
CA THR A 114 -13.98 -6.61 -8.83
C THR A 114 -15.21 -6.92 -9.66
N LEU A 115 -16.01 -7.86 -9.20
CA LEU A 115 -17.29 -8.21 -9.81
C LEU A 115 -18.35 -8.21 -8.71
N TYR A 116 -19.47 -7.52 -8.89
CA TYR A 116 -20.58 -7.67 -7.96
C TYR A 116 -21.94 -7.50 -8.63
N ALA A 117 -22.93 -8.14 -8.02
CA ALA A 117 -24.33 -7.90 -8.27
C ALA A 117 -24.92 -7.13 -7.07
N ASN A 118 -25.61 -6.06 -7.36
CA ASN A 118 -26.34 -5.27 -6.37
C ASN A 118 -27.83 -5.26 -6.72
N TYR A 119 -28.67 -5.59 -5.75
CA TYR A 119 -30.13 -5.53 -5.85
C TYR A 119 -30.65 -4.53 -4.83
N ASN A 120 -31.23 -3.44 -5.33
CA ASN A 120 -31.83 -2.40 -4.50
C ASN A 120 -33.31 -2.23 -4.88
N ARG A 121 -34.19 -2.37 -3.89
CA ARG A 121 -35.65 -2.26 -4.12
C ARG A 121 -36.39 -1.73 -2.90
N ASP A 122 -37.28 -0.80 -3.19
CA ASP A 122 -38.28 -0.34 -2.24
C ASP A 122 -39.56 -1.20 -2.31
N PHE A 123 -40.14 -1.46 -1.14
CA PHE A 123 -41.38 -2.17 -0.94
C PHE A 123 -42.35 -1.25 -0.21
N ASP A 124 -43.10 -0.46 -0.97
CA ASP A 124 -43.97 0.60 -0.47
C ASP A 124 -45.06 0.06 0.49
N ALA A 125 -45.55 -1.16 0.25
CA ALA A 125 -46.61 -1.78 1.05
C ALA A 125 -46.23 -1.96 2.54
N ILE A 126 -44.94 -2.05 2.84
CA ILE A 126 -44.42 -2.25 4.22
C ILE A 126 -43.38 -1.16 4.57
N ASP A 127 -43.33 -0.08 3.81
CA ASP A 127 -42.36 1.04 3.94
C ASP A 127 -40.93 0.53 4.21
N SER A 128 -40.47 -0.38 3.37
CA SER A 128 -39.15 -0.99 3.54
C SER A 128 -38.27 -0.90 2.28
N ASN A 129 -36.96 -0.91 2.50
CA ASN A 129 -35.96 -0.98 1.44
C ASN A 129 -34.99 -2.15 1.71
N ILE A 130 -34.70 -2.88 0.65
CA ILE A 130 -33.63 -3.91 0.62
C ILE A 130 -32.57 -3.44 -0.34
N ASP A 131 -31.31 -3.40 0.14
CA ASP A 131 -30.10 -3.21 -0.66
C ASP A 131 -29.15 -4.37 -0.36
N ALA A 132 -29.10 -5.33 -1.28
CA ALA A 132 -28.28 -6.53 -1.17
C ALA A 132 -27.17 -6.52 -2.22
N THR A 133 -25.95 -6.77 -1.79
CA THR A 133 -24.78 -6.89 -2.68
C THR A 133 -24.13 -8.25 -2.46
N PHE A 134 -23.79 -8.92 -3.55
CA PHE A 134 -22.92 -10.10 -3.55
C PHE A 134 -21.78 -9.87 -4.52
N GLY A 135 -20.52 -10.07 -4.08
CA GLY A 135 -19.36 -9.74 -4.87
C GLY A 135 -18.20 -10.68 -4.73
N TYR A 136 -17.29 -10.52 -5.66
CA TYR A 136 -16.01 -11.19 -5.78
C TYR A 136 -14.92 -10.18 -6.06
N ASP A 137 -13.83 -10.21 -5.30
CA ASP A 137 -12.61 -9.43 -5.54
C ASP A 137 -11.44 -10.37 -5.76
N TYR A 138 -10.62 -10.05 -6.74
CA TYR A 138 -9.30 -10.63 -6.96
C TYR A 138 -8.27 -9.53 -7.01
N GLN A 139 -7.22 -9.66 -6.21
CA GLN A 139 -6.08 -8.75 -6.20
C GLN A 139 -4.80 -9.56 -6.31
N TYR A 140 -3.87 -9.07 -7.12
CA TYR A 140 -2.57 -9.68 -7.33
C TYR A 140 -1.49 -8.63 -7.31
N TRP A 141 -0.44 -8.88 -6.57
CA TRP A 141 0.74 -8.03 -6.47
C TRP A 141 1.99 -8.84 -6.80
N LYS A 142 2.86 -8.24 -7.59
CA LYS A 142 4.19 -8.76 -7.88
C LYS A 142 5.20 -7.63 -7.79
N TYR A 143 6.27 -7.87 -7.04
CA TYR A 143 7.46 -7.03 -6.97
C TYR A 143 8.67 -7.87 -7.36
N ALA A 144 9.46 -7.40 -8.34
CA ALA A 144 10.65 -8.09 -8.79
C ALA A 144 11.80 -7.11 -8.97
N THR A 145 12.97 -7.48 -8.45
CA THR A 145 14.23 -6.78 -8.66
C THR A 145 15.26 -7.80 -9.14
N PRO A 146 16.01 -7.55 -10.22
CA PRO A 146 17.09 -8.42 -10.63
C PRO A 146 18.26 -8.37 -9.63
N PHE A 147 19.16 -9.32 -9.72
CA PHE A 147 20.47 -9.21 -9.10
C PHE A 147 21.21 -7.98 -9.64
N TYR A 148 21.87 -7.24 -8.75
CA TYR A 148 22.84 -6.22 -9.15
C TYR A 148 24.03 -6.19 -8.17
N ALA A 149 25.19 -5.77 -8.68
CA ALA A 149 26.37 -5.52 -7.90
C ALA A 149 26.57 -4.01 -7.71
N GLU A 150 26.93 -3.62 -6.49
CA GLU A 150 27.39 -2.27 -6.22
C GLU A 150 28.89 -2.21 -6.50
N LEU A 151 29.28 -1.38 -7.45
CA LEU A 151 30.67 -1.22 -7.89
C LEU A 151 31.23 0.11 -7.39
N ASN A 152 32.52 0.16 -7.19
CA ASN A 152 33.24 1.44 -7.04
C ASN A 152 33.57 2.07 -8.42
N THR A 153 34.18 3.25 -8.41
CA THR A 153 34.54 3.98 -9.65
C THR A 153 35.57 3.27 -10.53
N GLU A 154 36.25 2.24 -10.02
CA GLU A 154 37.21 1.40 -10.74
C GLU A 154 36.59 0.08 -11.22
N GLY A 155 35.25 -0.11 -11.01
CA GLY A 155 34.56 -1.33 -11.39
C GLY A 155 34.72 -2.49 -10.41
N VAL A 156 35.31 -2.27 -9.23
CA VAL A 156 35.49 -3.32 -8.21
C VAL A 156 34.20 -3.48 -7.39
N GLN A 157 33.74 -4.72 -7.29
CA GLN A 157 32.54 -5.04 -6.55
C GLN A 157 32.72 -4.82 -5.04
N GLN A 158 31.86 -4.01 -4.45
CA GLN A 158 31.82 -3.71 -3.02
C GLN A 158 30.77 -4.54 -2.29
N SER A 159 29.60 -4.68 -2.88
CA SER A 159 28.49 -5.47 -2.33
C SER A 159 27.59 -6.01 -3.44
N THR A 160 26.65 -6.87 -3.08
CA THR A 160 25.64 -7.39 -4.01
C THR A 160 24.26 -7.35 -3.38
N THR A 161 23.27 -7.13 -4.22
CA THR A 161 21.85 -7.29 -3.85
C THR A 161 21.29 -8.47 -4.64
N ALA A 162 20.79 -9.46 -3.92
CA ALA A 162 20.18 -10.66 -4.53
C ALA A 162 18.91 -10.32 -5.30
N ALA A 163 18.66 -11.06 -6.36
CA ALA A 163 17.39 -10.94 -7.09
C ALA A 163 16.22 -11.30 -6.19
N THR A 164 15.12 -10.55 -6.31
CA THR A 164 13.88 -10.82 -5.61
C THR A 164 12.72 -10.98 -6.60
N ASP A 165 11.82 -11.91 -6.34
CA ASP A 165 10.54 -12.05 -7.05
C ASP A 165 9.47 -12.41 -6.01
N GLN A 166 8.82 -11.39 -5.50
CA GLN A 166 7.79 -11.53 -4.46
C GLN A 166 6.42 -11.38 -5.08
N ARG A 167 5.54 -12.32 -4.76
CA ARG A 167 4.17 -12.35 -5.28
C ARG A 167 3.21 -12.68 -4.16
N HIS A 168 2.06 -12.04 -4.18
CA HIS A 168 0.93 -12.47 -3.36
C HIS A 168 -0.39 -12.14 -4.05
N SER A 169 -1.40 -12.86 -3.67
CA SER A 169 -2.77 -12.66 -4.15
C SER A 169 -3.77 -12.76 -3.01
N LEU A 170 -4.86 -12.04 -3.17
CA LEU A 170 -6.02 -12.07 -2.29
C LEU A 170 -7.27 -12.31 -3.15
N ILE A 171 -8.07 -13.29 -2.74
CA ILE A 171 -9.38 -13.56 -3.31
C ILE A 171 -10.40 -13.37 -2.22
N SER A 172 -11.48 -12.67 -2.54
CA SER A 172 -12.54 -12.40 -1.57
C SER A 172 -13.90 -12.65 -2.17
N TYR A 173 -14.75 -13.32 -1.41
CA TYR A 173 -16.20 -13.39 -1.65
C TYR A 173 -16.90 -12.62 -0.55
N TYR A 174 -17.87 -11.79 -0.90
CA TYR A 174 -18.58 -11.04 0.11
C TYR A 174 -20.07 -10.92 -0.21
N GLY A 175 -20.84 -10.89 0.84
CA GLY A 175 -22.26 -10.58 0.80
C GLY A 175 -22.56 -9.48 1.80
N ARG A 176 -23.37 -8.51 1.41
CA ARG A 176 -23.85 -7.41 2.27
C ARG A 176 -25.33 -7.23 2.07
N LEU A 177 -26.05 -7.11 3.16
CA LEU A 177 -27.46 -6.77 3.21
C LEU A 177 -27.64 -5.50 4.04
N ASN A 178 -28.22 -4.48 3.45
CA ASN A 178 -28.80 -3.35 4.17
C ASN A 178 -30.32 -3.47 4.07
N TYR A 179 -30.99 -3.49 5.20
CA TYR A 179 -32.43 -3.53 5.29
C TYR A 179 -32.93 -2.35 6.11
N THR A 180 -33.83 -1.59 5.55
CA THR A 180 -34.48 -0.47 6.23
C THR A 180 -35.95 -0.76 6.33
N LEU A 181 -36.52 -0.74 7.55
CA LEU A 181 -37.93 -0.93 7.81
C LEU A 181 -38.54 0.33 8.41
N MET A 182 -39.67 0.79 7.85
CA MET A 182 -40.41 1.96 8.28
C MET A 182 -39.56 3.22 8.43
N LYS A 183 -38.44 3.32 7.69
CA LYS A 183 -37.43 4.39 7.82
C LYS A 183 -36.86 4.57 9.23
N ARG A 184 -37.16 3.67 10.17
CA ARG A 184 -36.80 3.74 11.60
C ARG A 184 -35.78 2.70 12.00
N TYR A 185 -35.92 1.47 11.53
CA TYR A 185 -35.09 0.34 11.90
C TYR A 185 -34.18 0.00 10.74
N LEU A 186 -32.88 0.00 11.00
CA LEU A 186 -31.87 -0.28 9.99
C LEU A 186 -31.01 -1.45 10.45
N LEU A 187 -30.91 -2.45 9.59
CA LEU A 187 -30.02 -3.60 9.76
C LEU A 187 -28.99 -3.56 8.66
N THR A 188 -27.72 -3.70 8.99
CA THR A 188 -26.65 -4.05 8.05
C THR A 188 -26.04 -5.36 8.49
N ALA A 189 -25.99 -6.34 7.61
CA ALA A 189 -25.30 -7.60 7.81
C ALA A 189 -24.29 -7.78 6.69
N THR A 190 -23.06 -8.17 7.02
CA THR A 190 -22.00 -8.44 6.04
C THR A 190 -21.29 -9.73 6.41
N VAL A 191 -20.98 -10.53 5.42
CA VAL A 191 -20.07 -11.65 5.54
C VAL A 191 -19.02 -11.52 4.43
N ARG A 192 -17.73 -11.62 4.80
CA ARG A 192 -16.63 -11.65 3.85
C ARG A 192 -15.77 -12.89 4.11
N ARG A 193 -15.41 -13.58 3.05
CA ARG A 193 -14.51 -14.72 3.10
C ARG A 193 -13.30 -14.43 2.22
N ASP A 194 -12.14 -14.29 2.85
CA ASP A 194 -10.89 -13.90 2.21
C ASP A 194 -9.92 -15.08 2.17
N GLY A 195 -9.33 -15.31 1.00
CA GLY A 195 -8.27 -16.29 0.78
C GLY A 195 -6.98 -15.59 0.38
N SER A 196 -5.96 -15.65 1.25
CA SER A 196 -4.66 -15.02 1.02
C SER A 196 -3.57 -16.04 0.75
N SER A 197 -2.75 -15.77 -0.28
CA SER A 197 -1.58 -16.60 -0.60
C SER A 197 -0.42 -16.47 0.40
N ARG A 198 -0.51 -15.54 1.36
CA ARG A 198 0.48 -15.37 2.44
C ARG A 198 0.41 -16.48 3.50
N PHE A 199 -0.65 -17.28 3.48
CA PHE A 199 -0.87 -18.36 4.43
C PHE A 199 -0.68 -19.72 3.76
N ALA A 200 -0.35 -20.75 4.56
CA ALA A 200 -0.32 -22.14 4.13
C ALA A 200 -1.67 -22.60 3.58
N LYS A 201 -1.66 -23.59 2.70
CA LYS A 201 -2.84 -24.03 1.94
C LYS A 201 -4.07 -24.29 2.82
N ASP A 202 -3.88 -24.89 4.00
CA ASP A 202 -4.96 -25.26 4.90
C ASP A 202 -5.52 -24.08 5.71
N ASN A 203 -4.77 -22.99 5.84
CA ASN A 203 -5.12 -21.81 6.63
C ASN A 203 -5.34 -20.55 5.78
N ARG A 204 -5.49 -20.68 4.47
CA ARG A 204 -5.62 -19.54 3.55
C ARG A 204 -6.89 -18.75 3.72
N TRP A 205 -7.97 -19.37 4.19
CA TRP A 205 -9.29 -18.81 4.19
C TRP A 205 -9.72 -18.34 5.57
N GLY A 206 -10.03 -17.06 5.69
CA GLY A 206 -10.68 -16.46 6.84
C GLY A 206 -12.10 -16.02 6.53
N THR A 207 -13.02 -16.10 7.51
CA THR A 207 -14.38 -15.62 7.37
C THR A 207 -14.64 -14.51 8.40
N PHE A 208 -15.14 -13.38 7.95
CA PHE A 208 -15.28 -12.15 8.70
C PHE A 208 -16.73 -11.65 8.66
N PRO A 209 -17.59 -12.12 9.59
CA PRO A 209 -18.95 -11.64 9.70
C PRO A 209 -19.02 -10.31 10.44
N SER A 210 -20.01 -9.48 10.09
CA SER A 210 -20.37 -8.30 10.85
C SER A 210 -21.87 -8.03 10.80
N VAL A 211 -22.39 -7.43 11.86
CA VAL A 211 -23.78 -7.00 11.97
C VAL A 211 -23.84 -5.62 12.64
N ALA A 212 -24.69 -4.76 12.12
CA ALA A 212 -24.98 -3.46 12.72
C ALA A 212 -26.48 -3.22 12.72
N LEU A 213 -26.98 -2.72 13.85
CA LEU A 213 -28.36 -2.31 14.03
C LEU A 213 -28.40 -0.81 14.32
N ALA A 214 -29.41 -0.14 13.77
CA ALA A 214 -29.65 1.24 14.09
C ALA A 214 -31.14 1.49 14.22
N TRP A 215 -31.50 2.29 15.24
CA TRP A 215 -32.86 2.70 15.51
C TRP A 215 -32.97 4.22 15.53
N ARG A 216 -33.76 4.77 14.62
CA ARG A 216 -34.08 6.19 14.55
C ARG A 216 -35.22 6.51 15.53
N VAL A 217 -34.89 6.70 16.79
CA VAL A 217 -35.82 6.98 17.88
C VAL A 217 -36.60 8.27 17.60
N SER A 218 -35.99 9.27 16.97
CA SER A 218 -36.67 10.52 16.59
C SER A 218 -37.80 10.35 15.57
N GLN A 219 -37.91 9.19 14.94
CA GLN A 219 -39.03 8.88 14.02
C GLN A 219 -40.18 8.14 14.69
N GLU A 220 -40.05 7.82 16.00
CA GLU A 220 -41.13 7.17 16.76
C GLU A 220 -42.18 8.19 17.19
N ASN A 221 -43.42 7.73 17.31
CA ASN A 221 -44.54 8.60 17.68
C ASN A 221 -44.38 9.18 19.10
N PHE A 222 -43.81 8.41 20.04
CA PHE A 222 -43.56 8.88 21.39
C PHE A 222 -42.48 10.00 21.48
N PHE A 223 -41.67 10.17 20.45
CA PHE A 223 -40.62 11.18 20.40
C PHE A 223 -41.16 12.54 19.89
N GLU A 224 -42.39 12.60 19.38
CA GLU A 224 -42.97 13.79 18.75
C GLU A 224 -42.87 15.07 19.61
N PRO A 225 -43.10 15.04 20.93
CA PRO A 225 -43.00 16.23 21.77
C PRO A 225 -41.58 16.81 21.87
N LEU A 226 -40.56 15.99 21.61
CA LEU A 226 -39.14 16.40 21.69
C LEU A 226 -38.57 16.87 20.36
N ARG A 227 -39.26 16.70 19.24
CA ARG A 227 -38.78 17.05 17.90
C ARG A 227 -38.48 18.54 17.72
N GLY A 228 -39.12 19.40 18.51
CA GLY A 228 -38.82 20.84 18.51
C GLY A 228 -37.47 21.22 19.13
N ILE A 229 -36.87 20.29 19.91
CA ILE A 229 -35.60 20.49 20.63
C ILE A 229 -34.49 19.61 20.01
N VAL A 230 -34.84 18.34 19.70
CA VAL A 230 -33.89 17.35 19.16
C VAL A 230 -34.37 16.89 17.78
N ASN A 231 -33.74 17.33 16.73
CA ASN A 231 -34.16 17.07 15.35
C ASN A 231 -33.89 15.64 14.89
N ASP A 232 -32.82 15.01 15.32
CA ASP A 232 -32.50 13.60 15.01
C ASP A 232 -31.85 12.91 16.22
N PHE A 233 -32.44 11.79 16.63
CA PHE A 233 -31.89 10.92 17.66
C PHE A 233 -31.88 9.49 17.15
N LYS A 234 -30.64 8.94 17.02
CA LYS A 234 -30.39 7.62 16.46
C LYS A 234 -29.46 6.82 17.36
N LEU A 235 -29.91 5.65 17.79
CA LEU A 235 -29.10 4.66 18.49
C LEU A 235 -28.47 3.70 17.47
N ARG A 236 -27.21 3.29 17.70
CA ARG A 236 -26.50 2.32 16.87
C ARG A 236 -25.71 1.35 17.73
N ALA A 237 -25.73 0.07 17.34
CA ALA A 237 -24.88 -0.96 17.90
C ALA A 237 -24.35 -1.83 16.78
N SER A 238 -23.08 -2.23 16.88
CA SER A 238 -22.46 -3.10 15.87
C SER A 238 -21.46 -4.05 16.50
N TYR A 239 -21.33 -5.21 15.86
CA TYR A 239 -20.31 -6.20 16.17
C TYR A 239 -19.73 -6.73 14.87
N GLY A 240 -18.44 -6.99 14.85
CA GLY A 240 -17.78 -7.54 13.67
C GLY A 240 -16.44 -8.20 14.00
N VAL A 241 -16.10 -9.18 13.18
CA VAL A 241 -14.79 -9.84 13.21
C VAL A 241 -13.98 -9.33 12.03
N THR A 242 -12.73 -8.93 12.29
CA THR A 242 -11.81 -8.45 11.25
C THR A 242 -10.58 -9.35 11.21
N GLY A 243 -9.97 -9.46 10.01
CA GLY A 243 -8.70 -10.14 9.80
C GLY A 243 -7.57 -9.16 9.52
N GLN A 244 -6.35 -9.54 9.89
CA GLN A 244 -5.12 -8.82 9.59
C GLN A 244 -4.14 -9.75 8.92
N GLN A 245 -3.56 -9.33 7.80
CA GLN A 245 -2.48 -10.06 7.10
C GLN A 245 -1.21 -9.20 6.90
N ASP A 246 -1.28 -7.91 7.24
CA ASP A 246 -0.12 -7.02 7.13
C ASP A 246 0.92 -7.35 8.19
N GLY A 247 2.19 -7.27 7.83
CA GLY A 247 3.29 -7.72 8.67
C GLY A 247 3.68 -9.19 8.49
N ILE A 248 2.87 -9.99 7.76
CA ILE A 248 3.22 -11.36 7.39
C ILE A 248 3.92 -11.35 6.03
N GLY A 249 5.14 -11.93 5.96
CA GLY A 249 5.87 -12.08 4.70
C GLY A 249 5.12 -12.96 3.69
N ASN A 250 5.33 -12.71 2.39
CA ASN A 250 4.62 -13.44 1.32
C ASN A 250 4.86 -14.96 1.36
N TYR A 251 5.95 -15.41 1.98
CA TYR A 251 6.38 -16.81 2.05
C TYR A 251 6.71 -17.25 3.48
N GLY A 252 6.26 -16.51 4.51
CA GLY A 252 6.55 -16.80 5.91
C GLY A 252 6.04 -18.16 6.42
N TYR A 253 5.17 -18.84 5.65
CA TYR A 253 4.66 -20.17 5.95
C TYR A 253 5.56 -21.31 5.41
N ILE A 254 6.59 -20.98 4.62
CA ILE A 254 7.55 -21.98 4.10
C ILE A 254 8.63 -22.18 5.17
N PRO A 255 8.82 -23.40 5.71
CA PRO A 255 9.90 -23.65 6.65
C PRO A 255 11.25 -23.46 5.96
N VAL A 256 12.16 -22.75 6.62
CA VAL A 256 13.55 -22.58 6.20
C VAL A 256 14.40 -23.47 7.10
N TYR A 257 15.12 -24.44 6.52
CA TYR A 257 16.03 -25.33 7.19
C TYR A 257 17.47 -24.88 6.99
#